data_12ec779fc9127dcf78b5d9888d16189c
#
_entry.id   12ec779fc9127dcf78b5d9888d16189c
#
_cell.length_a   1.000
_cell.length_b   1.000
_cell.length_c   1.000
_cell.angle_alpha   90.00
_cell.angle_beta   90.00
_cell.angle_gamma   90.00
#
_symmetry.space_group_name_H-M   'P 1'
#
loop_
_entity.id
_entity.type
_entity.pdbx_description
1 polymer ?
#
loop_
_entity_poly.entity_id
_entity_poly.type
_entity_poly.pdbx_seq_one_letter_code
_entity_poly.pdbx_strand_id
1 'polypeptide(L)'
;MRLQDEMEHEMQNSLTNKITYGFTITLIALSIISFLLLTPLGHWQADEFHFGYVYRTDGINALLHEITAWAPRPFSELISYLYHHMVEVTGKRHIGVLLFANWSAMIAAALIPILFQRTSSDRTVPLLLASAVVLLSVVGRNNSEVFYWVQAALPNMPTLAAVFFVASVLLFADISISKKAWLAVGALIIGALSSEIGAIFAWIMSFLMISYWAISRRHFVPVSGSVAAIFVPALIVSGVVFFFLMMGRLSLSAEASAGSATARIFSSSLLATMKQIVIDALFYGNNVVGSFGHESLKTNQIYIGILPKLAFFTCSFIYFRTIRTATGDRILSAVLFLSSSGAAFFVLFITYYQFGGECCSRHTTMEQALLWVAIIAAARFVATFFSLSPATSASYQAICVAALLSVVPSILLTARPLAINYSRFFEIRAKNDYIWDHRLDAGSTIVLKKYQPGEITGGGELYFLEGMYEKGSTKLPSAWAADFYMQYFGKDKLMVDGN
;
A
#
# COMPACT_ATOMS: atom_id res chain seq x y z
N MET A 1 -1.17 -22.48 -51.42
CA MET A 1 -1.24 -21.03 -51.38
C MET A 1 -2.09 -20.56 -50.20
N ARG A 2 -3.39 -20.78 -50.16
CA ARG A 2 -4.30 -20.29 -49.09
C ARG A 2 -3.92 -20.78 -47.67
N LEU A 3 -3.54 -22.03 -47.46
CA LEU A 3 -3.08 -22.59 -46.19
C LEU A 3 -1.72 -22.02 -45.74
N GLN A 4 -0.85 -21.71 -46.69
CA GLN A 4 0.43 -21.09 -46.41
C GLN A 4 0.28 -19.64 -45.95
N ASP A 5 -0.62 -18.90 -46.61
CA ASP A 5 -0.94 -17.52 -46.25
C ASP A 5 -1.63 -17.44 -44.87
N GLU A 6 -2.51 -18.40 -44.53
CA GLU A 6 -3.15 -18.50 -43.21
C GLU A 6 -2.13 -18.82 -42.10
N MET A 7 -1.20 -19.74 -42.35
CA MET A 7 -0.12 -20.09 -41.41
C MET A 7 0.85 -18.95 -41.19
N GLU A 8 1.25 -18.22 -42.22
CA GLU A 8 2.12 -17.04 -42.12
C GLU A 8 1.43 -15.92 -41.33
N HIS A 9 0.14 -15.70 -41.56
CA HIS A 9 -0.65 -14.69 -40.84
C HIS A 9 -0.83 -15.06 -39.38
N GLU A 10 -1.08 -16.31 -39.02
CA GLU A 10 -1.14 -16.77 -37.62
C GLU A 10 0.21 -16.64 -36.91
N MET A 11 1.31 -17.00 -37.58
CA MET A 11 2.65 -16.89 -37.05
C MET A 11 3.05 -15.41 -36.81
N GLN A 12 2.73 -14.54 -37.76
CA GLN A 12 3.00 -13.10 -37.64
C GLN A 12 2.17 -12.46 -36.51
N ASN A 13 0.91 -12.81 -36.36
CA ASN A 13 0.05 -12.37 -35.26
C ASN A 13 0.57 -12.86 -33.90
N SER A 14 1.03 -14.12 -33.83
CA SER A 14 1.63 -14.66 -32.60
C SER A 14 2.90 -13.94 -32.21
N LEU A 15 3.76 -13.59 -33.15
CA LEU A 15 4.99 -12.85 -32.90
C LEU A 15 4.70 -11.41 -32.43
N THR A 16 3.80 -10.71 -33.12
CA THR A 16 3.38 -9.35 -32.76
C THR A 16 2.81 -9.30 -31.36
N ASN A 17 1.97 -10.26 -30.99
CA ASN A 17 1.42 -10.35 -29.64
C ASN A 17 2.51 -10.51 -28.57
N LYS A 18 3.47 -11.42 -28.77
CA LYS A 18 4.58 -11.65 -27.85
C LYS A 18 5.44 -10.37 -27.66
N ILE A 19 5.72 -9.65 -28.73
CA ILE A 19 6.48 -8.40 -28.70
C ILE A 19 5.72 -7.34 -27.89
N THR A 20 4.42 -7.16 -28.15
CA THR A 20 3.60 -6.16 -27.44
C THR A 20 3.48 -6.45 -25.95
N TYR A 21 3.29 -7.73 -25.58
CA TYR A 21 3.31 -8.14 -24.17
C TYR A 21 4.67 -7.90 -23.51
N GLY A 22 5.73 -8.35 -24.18
CA GLY A 22 7.10 -8.16 -23.70
C GLY A 22 7.40 -6.69 -23.45
N PHE A 23 7.05 -5.80 -24.38
CA PHE A 23 7.19 -4.37 -24.24
C PHE A 23 6.39 -3.83 -23.04
N THR A 24 5.12 -4.19 -22.91
CA THR A 24 4.25 -3.70 -21.83
C THR A 24 4.75 -4.14 -20.45
N ILE A 25 5.11 -5.41 -20.30
CA ILE A 25 5.68 -5.94 -19.04
C ILE A 25 7.01 -5.26 -18.72
N THR A 26 7.88 -5.07 -19.72
CA THR A 26 9.16 -4.40 -19.54
C THR A 26 8.98 -2.94 -19.09
N LEU A 27 8.04 -2.21 -19.69
CA LEU A 27 7.71 -0.85 -19.29
C LEU A 27 7.26 -0.77 -17.82
N ILE A 28 6.36 -1.67 -17.42
CA ILE A 28 5.88 -1.76 -16.04
C ILE A 28 7.02 -2.13 -15.09
N ALA A 29 7.83 -3.14 -15.43
CA ALA A 29 8.94 -3.60 -14.62
C ALA A 29 10.00 -2.51 -14.42
N LEU A 30 10.40 -1.82 -15.49
CA LEU A 30 11.34 -0.69 -15.41
C LEU A 30 10.79 0.44 -14.54
N SER A 31 9.48 0.72 -14.63
CA SER A 31 8.84 1.73 -13.78
C SER A 31 8.88 1.31 -12.30
N ILE A 32 8.55 0.07 -11.95
CA ILE A 32 8.62 -0.44 -10.58
C ILE A 32 10.09 -0.40 -10.07
N ILE A 33 11.04 -0.84 -10.89
CA ILE A 33 12.47 -0.81 -10.55
C ILE A 33 12.93 0.64 -10.29
N SER A 34 12.44 1.61 -11.06
CA SER A 34 12.78 3.02 -10.83
C SER A 34 12.38 3.50 -9.43
N PHE A 35 11.23 3.09 -8.91
CA PHE A 35 10.85 3.38 -7.52
C PHE A 35 11.72 2.60 -6.53
N LEU A 36 11.94 1.31 -6.76
CA LEU A 36 12.73 0.45 -5.89
C LEU A 36 14.16 0.97 -5.70
N LEU A 37 14.79 1.49 -6.74
CA LEU A 37 16.15 2.03 -6.69
C LEU A 37 16.26 3.35 -5.90
N LEU A 38 15.14 3.99 -5.54
CA LEU A 38 15.13 5.15 -4.63
C LEU A 38 15.12 4.77 -3.14
N THR A 39 15.08 3.50 -2.78
CA THR A 39 15.07 3.05 -1.37
C THR A 39 16.25 3.56 -0.53
N PRO A 40 17.48 3.82 -1.09
CA PRO A 40 18.55 4.46 -0.33
C PRO A 40 18.27 5.92 0.06
N LEU A 41 17.25 6.56 -0.53
CA LEU A 41 16.77 7.89 -0.17
C LEU A 41 15.72 7.86 0.94
N GLY A 42 15.40 6.71 1.49
CA GLY A 42 14.54 6.58 2.65
C GLY A 42 15.08 7.38 3.84
N HIS A 43 14.20 7.78 4.73
CA HIS A 43 14.54 8.69 5.81
C HIS A 43 13.90 8.29 7.13
N TRP A 44 14.47 8.80 8.20
CA TRP A 44 13.89 8.83 9.53
C TRP A 44 13.21 10.17 9.75
N GLN A 45 12.14 10.14 10.54
CA GLN A 45 11.45 11.33 11.08
C GLN A 45 11.47 11.29 12.60
N ALA A 46 10.73 12.16 13.27
CA ALA A 46 10.66 12.24 14.72
C ALA A 46 10.31 10.90 15.39
N ASP A 47 9.38 10.14 14.77
CA ASP A 47 8.90 8.88 15.33
C ASP A 47 10.03 7.84 15.49
N GLU A 48 10.93 7.71 14.52
CA GLU A 48 12.04 6.75 14.65
C GLU A 48 13.01 7.14 15.76
N PHE A 49 13.24 8.41 15.96
CA PHE A 49 14.08 8.87 17.07
C PHE A 49 13.39 8.63 18.41
N HIS A 50 12.08 8.83 18.48
CA HIS A 50 11.29 8.48 19.66
C HIS A 50 11.35 6.98 19.95
N PHE A 51 10.99 6.14 19.00
CA PHE A 51 11.01 4.68 19.19
C PHE A 51 12.41 4.14 19.49
N GLY A 52 13.43 4.64 18.78
CA GLY A 52 14.81 4.28 19.07
C GLY A 52 15.24 4.63 20.48
N TYR A 53 14.80 5.78 21.01
CA TYR A 53 15.05 6.17 22.40
C TYR A 53 14.32 5.25 23.38
N VAL A 54 13.01 5.04 23.20
CA VAL A 54 12.19 4.23 24.14
C VAL A 54 12.62 2.77 24.14
N TYR A 55 12.92 2.20 22.97
CA TYR A 55 13.41 0.81 22.88
C TYR A 55 14.80 0.64 23.50
N ARG A 56 15.66 1.67 23.47
CA ARG A 56 16.96 1.63 24.14
C ARG A 56 16.82 1.73 25.64
N THR A 57 15.89 2.54 26.17
CA THR A 57 15.72 2.76 27.61
C THR A 57 14.89 1.68 28.29
N ASP A 58 13.77 1.29 27.69
CA ASP A 58 12.77 0.43 28.31
C ASP A 58 12.73 -0.99 27.72
N GLY A 59 13.47 -1.21 26.62
CA GLY A 59 13.64 -2.52 26.00
C GLY A 59 12.32 -3.16 25.56
N ILE A 60 12.13 -4.43 25.92
CA ILE A 60 10.93 -5.21 25.57
C ILE A 60 9.64 -4.63 26.19
N ASN A 61 9.74 -3.92 27.30
CA ASN A 61 8.58 -3.30 27.95
C ASN A 61 7.99 -2.20 27.06
N ALA A 62 8.83 -1.44 26.38
CA ALA A 62 8.38 -0.46 25.41
C ALA A 62 7.62 -1.12 24.24
N LEU A 63 8.15 -2.23 23.70
CA LEU A 63 7.45 -3.00 22.66
C LEU A 63 6.07 -3.47 23.13
N LEU A 64 5.97 -4.02 24.35
CA LEU A 64 4.70 -4.47 24.90
C LEU A 64 3.73 -3.30 25.13
N HIS A 65 4.22 -2.15 25.56
CA HIS A 65 3.41 -0.94 25.71
C HIS A 65 2.87 -0.47 24.35
N GLU A 66 3.71 -0.41 23.31
CA GLU A 66 3.27 -0.02 21.97
C GLU A 66 2.16 -0.93 21.43
N ILE A 67 2.31 -2.25 21.59
CA ILE A 67 1.32 -3.23 21.13
C ILE A 67 -0.01 -3.11 21.91
N THR A 68 0.03 -2.86 23.20
CA THR A 68 -1.16 -2.95 24.07
C THR A 68 -1.85 -1.60 24.29
N ALA A 69 -1.11 -0.49 24.32
CA ALA A 69 -1.64 0.81 24.69
C ALA A 69 -1.75 1.79 23.52
N TRP A 70 -0.86 1.71 22.52
CA TRP A 70 -0.82 2.69 21.45
C TRP A 70 -1.38 2.16 20.13
N ALA A 71 -0.77 1.13 19.57
CA ALA A 71 -1.12 0.60 18.26
C ALA A 71 -1.00 -0.93 18.23
N PRO A 72 -2.12 -1.68 18.20
CA PRO A 72 -2.10 -3.14 18.25
C PRO A 72 -1.64 -3.75 16.91
N ARG A 73 -0.38 -3.52 16.56
CA ARG A 73 0.29 -3.99 15.34
C ARG A 73 1.48 -4.90 15.68
N PRO A 74 1.26 -6.06 16.32
CA PRO A 74 2.34 -6.85 16.92
C PRO A 74 3.46 -7.21 15.94
N PHE A 75 3.13 -7.52 14.69
CA PHE A 75 4.12 -7.88 13.67
C PHE A 75 5.00 -6.67 13.30
N SER A 76 4.40 -5.53 13.03
CA SER A 76 5.14 -4.32 12.65
C SER A 76 5.96 -3.76 13.80
N GLU A 77 5.39 -3.75 15.02
CA GLU A 77 6.10 -3.26 16.20
C GLU A 77 7.28 -4.17 16.56
N LEU A 78 7.13 -5.50 16.39
CA LEU A 78 8.25 -6.43 16.56
C LEU A 78 9.37 -6.15 15.54
N ILE A 79 9.03 -5.94 14.26
CA ILE A 79 10.04 -5.60 13.24
C ILE A 79 10.68 -4.26 13.55
N SER A 80 9.91 -3.26 13.99
CA SER A 80 10.42 -1.95 14.41
C SER A 80 11.42 -2.09 15.57
N TYR A 81 11.06 -2.85 16.59
CA TYR A 81 11.94 -3.13 17.73
C TYR A 81 13.26 -3.80 17.30
N LEU A 82 13.17 -4.86 16.49
CA LEU A 82 14.35 -5.57 15.97
C LEU A 82 15.23 -4.68 15.09
N TYR A 83 14.60 -3.82 14.29
CA TYR A 83 15.29 -2.86 13.45
C TYR A 83 16.06 -1.83 14.29
N HIS A 84 15.43 -1.22 15.28
CA HIS A 84 16.10 -0.25 16.16
C HIS A 84 17.21 -0.92 16.97
N HIS A 85 17.00 -2.13 17.45
CA HIS A 85 18.06 -2.90 18.12
C HIS A 85 19.27 -3.16 17.19
N MET A 86 19.02 -3.52 15.93
CA MET A 86 20.07 -3.66 14.93
C MET A 86 20.83 -2.33 14.71
N VAL A 87 20.13 -1.21 14.65
CA VAL A 87 20.74 0.13 14.51
C VAL A 87 21.64 0.44 15.70
N GLU A 88 21.22 0.17 16.92
CA GLU A 88 22.03 0.37 18.13
C GLU A 88 23.30 -0.49 18.12
N VAL A 89 23.18 -1.78 17.77
CA VAL A 89 24.31 -2.70 17.72
C VAL A 89 25.31 -2.36 16.61
N THR A 90 24.82 -1.96 15.44
CA THR A 90 25.68 -1.71 14.27
C THR A 90 26.16 -0.26 14.15
N GLY A 91 25.50 0.68 14.83
CA GLY A 91 25.70 2.11 14.67
C GLY A 91 25.31 2.65 13.28
N LYS A 92 24.56 1.87 12.48
CA LYS A 92 24.14 2.22 11.12
C LYS A 92 22.64 2.02 10.93
N ARG A 93 21.98 2.96 10.27
CA ARG A 93 20.51 2.91 10.09
C ARG A 93 20.02 1.87 9.09
N HIS A 94 20.83 1.44 8.14
CA HIS A 94 20.49 0.42 7.13
C HIS A 94 19.13 0.62 6.40
N ILE A 95 18.67 1.88 6.28
CA ILE A 95 17.32 2.23 5.77
C ILE A 95 17.08 1.62 4.39
N GLY A 96 18.04 1.81 3.45
CA GLY A 96 17.91 1.31 2.10
C GLY A 96 17.72 -0.21 2.03
N VAL A 97 18.42 -0.96 2.89
CA VAL A 97 18.30 -2.43 2.95
C VAL A 97 16.93 -2.86 3.46
N LEU A 98 16.45 -2.24 4.54
CA LEU A 98 15.14 -2.52 5.10
C LEU A 98 14.02 -2.23 4.10
N LEU A 99 14.03 -1.05 3.50
CA LEU A 99 13.02 -0.66 2.52
C LEU A 99 13.09 -1.53 1.26
N PHE A 100 14.30 -1.86 0.78
CA PHE A 100 14.47 -2.77 -0.35
C PHE A 100 13.90 -4.17 -0.06
N ALA A 101 14.10 -4.69 1.15
CA ALA A 101 13.52 -5.96 1.57
C ALA A 101 11.99 -5.92 1.57
N ASN A 102 11.39 -4.86 2.13
CA ASN A 102 9.94 -4.67 2.14
C ASN A 102 9.36 -4.55 0.71
N TRP A 103 10.00 -3.77 -0.17
CA TRP A 103 9.64 -3.66 -1.58
C TRP A 103 9.69 -5.02 -2.28
N SER A 104 10.78 -5.76 -2.07
CA SER A 104 10.96 -7.09 -2.67
C SER A 104 9.91 -8.07 -2.18
N ALA A 105 9.57 -8.04 -0.89
CA ALA A 105 8.52 -8.87 -0.31
C ALA A 105 7.14 -8.54 -0.91
N MET A 106 6.82 -7.25 -1.09
CA MET A 106 5.56 -6.80 -1.68
C MET A 106 5.45 -7.25 -3.16
N ILE A 107 6.49 -7.06 -3.95
CA ILE A 107 6.53 -7.50 -5.36
C ILE A 107 6.43 -9.03 -5.44
N ALA A 108 7.21 -9.75 -4.63
CA ALA A 108 7.18 -11.20 -4.57
C ALA A 108 5.80 -11.74 -4.18
N ALA A 109 5.14 -11.12 -3.22
CA ALA A 109 3.78 -11.48 -2.79
C ALA A 109 2.77 -11.35 -3.94
N ALA A 110 2.88 -10.34 -4.78
CA ALA A 110 2.03 -10.18 -5.96
C ALA A 110 2.31 -11.23 -7.04
N LEU A 111 3.56 -11.63 -7.26
CA LEU A 111 3.97 -12.41 -8.43
C LEU A 111 4.14 -13.91 -8.17
N ILE A 112 4.61 -14.33 -6.98
CA ILE A 112 4.87 -15.74 -6.67
C ILE A 112 3.65 -16.65 -6.87
N PRO A 113 2.41 -16.28 -6.46
CA PRO A 113 1.26 -17.16 -6.66
C PRO A 113 0.97 -17.50 -8.13
N ILE A 114 1.41 -16.66 -9.08
CA ILE A 114 1.25 -16.89 -10.51
C ILE A 114 2.12 -18.06 -11.00
N LEU A 115 3.23 -18.33 -10.29
CA LEU A 115 4.09 -19.47 -10.62
C LEU A 115 3.40 -20.83 -10.40
N PHE A 116 2.32 -20.88 -9.60
CA PHE A 116 1.49 -22.06 -9.39
C PHE A 116 0.50 -22.33 -10.52
N GLN A 117 0.54 -21.59 -11.61
CA GLN A 117 -0.21 -21.93 -12.83
C GLN A 117 0.42 -23.09 -13.57
N ARG A 118 -0.43 -23.98 -14.12
CA ARG A 118 0.00 -25.25 -14.73
C ARG A 118 0.83 -25.07 -16.00
N THR A 119 0.46 -24.09 -16.82
CA THR A 119 1.15 -23.87 -18.11
C THR A 119 1.89 -22.54 -18.13
N SER A 120 3.08 -22.52 -18.71
CA SER A 120 3.89 -21.29 -18.79
C SER A 120 3.30 -20.24 -19.73
N SER A 121 2.56 -20.67 -20.78
CA SER A 121 1.88 -19.76 -21.70
C SER A 121 0.78 -18.94 -21.02
N ASP A 122 0.17 -19.49 -19.98
CA ASP A 122 -0.95 -18.86 -19.28
C ASP A 122 -0.51 -17.81 -18.23
N ARG A 123 0.80 -17.70 -17.97
CA ARG A 123 1.36 -16.81 -16.93
C ARG A 123 1.53 -15.38 -17.38
N THR A 124 1.64 -15.12 -18.68
CA THR A 124 2.01 -13.80 -19.22
C THR A 124 0.99 -12.71 -18.84
N VAL A 125 -0.30 -12.96 -19.06
CA VAL A 125 -1.34 -11.97 -18.73
C VAL A 125 -1.53 -11.79 -17.22
N PRO A 126 -1.57 -12.85 -16.39
CA PRO A 126 -1.52 -12.71 -14.92
C PRO A 126 -0.35 -11.90 -14.42
N LEU A 127 0.88 -12.12 -14.95
CA LEU A 127 2.05 -11.32 -14.60
C LEU A 127 1.86 -9.86 -14.97
N LEU A 128 1.33 -9.58 -16.16
CA LEU A 128 0.99 -8.23 -16.60
C LEU A 128 0.01 -7.55 -15.61
N LEU A 129 -1.11 -8.23 -15.31
CA LEU A 129 -2.15 -7.68 -14.44
C LEU A 129 -1.66 -7.47 -13.00
N ALA A 130 -0.96 -8.45 -12.42
CA ALA A 130 -0.42 -8.33 -11.07
C ALA A 130 0.66 -7.23 -10.97
N SER A 131 1.56 -7.15 -11.97
CA SER A 131 2.56 -6.08 -12.03
C SER A 131 1.90 -4.71 -12.21
N ALA A 132 0.83 -4.61 -13.00
CA ALA A 132 0.07 -3.38 -13.15
C ALA A 132 -0.60 -2.95 -11.84
N VAL A 133 -1.18 -3.89 -11.05
CA VAL A 133 -1.72 -3.59 -9.72
C VAL A 133 -0.62 -3.02 -8.81
N VAL A 134 0.56 -3.63 -8.76
CA VAL A 134 1.68 -3.12 -7.97
C VAL A 134 2.06 -1.70 -8.42
N LEU A 135 2.30 -1.49 -9.73
CA LEU A 135 2.67 -0.19 -10.25
C LEU A 135 1.61 0.87 -9.95
N LEU A 136 0.35 0.60 -10.25
CA LEU A 136 -0.75 1.54 -10.05
C LEU A 136 -1.01 1.86 -8.56
N SER A 137 -0.63 0.97 -7.66
CA SER A 137 -0.67 1.22 -6.21
C SER A 137 0.49 2.08 -5.72
N VAL A 138 1.63 2.02 -6.40
CA VAL A 138 2.84 2.80 -6.07
C VAL A 138 2.81 4.19 -6.70
N VAL A 139 2.21 4.30 -7.89
CA VAL A 139 2.11 5.57 -8.60
C VAL A 139 0.96 6.40 -8.03
N GLY A 140 1.24 7.20 -7.02
CA GLY A 140 0.25 8.04 -6.37
C GLY A 140 0.85 9.32 -5.80
N ARG A 141 0.00 10.14 -5.18
CA ARG A 141 0.40 11.35 -4.49
C ARG A 141 1.08 10.97 -3.17
N ASN A 142 2.25 11.55 -2.92
CA ASN A 142 2.96 11.42 -1.64
C ASN A 142 3.27 9.96 -1.21
N ASN A 143 3.83 9.19 -2.10
CA ASN A 143 4.28 7.81 -1.82
C ASN A 143 5.38 7.74 -0.75
N SER A 144 5.97 8.88 -0.38
CA SER A 144 7.04 8.97 0.61
C SER A 144 6.66 8.33 1.95
N GLU A 145 5.44 8.56 2.43
CA GLU A 145 5.03 8.05 3.73
C GLU A 145 4.95 6.52 3.79
N VAL A 146 4.51 5.85 2.72
CA VAL A 146 4.36 4.38 2.72
C VAL A 146 5.65 3.67 2.33
N PHE A 147 6.42 4.26 1.40
CA PHE A 147 7.49 3.51 0.74
C PHE A 147 8.90 3.97 1.12
N TYR A 148 9.06 5.17 1.72
CA TYR A 148 10.38 5.76 1.99
C TYR A 148 10.55 6.30 3.40
N TRP A 149 9.47 6.46 4.18
CA TRP A 149 9.54 6.73 5.60
C TRP A 149 9.46 5.40 6.37
N VAL A 150 10.51 5.08 7.13
CA VAL A 150 10.69 3.76 7.74
C VAL A 150 9.54 3.38 8.66
N GLN A 151 9.16 4.25 9.61
CA GLN A 151 8.14 3.92 10.61
C GLN A 151 6.75 3.71 9.99
N ALA A 152 6.45 4.36 8.88
CA ALA A 152 5.20 4.13 8.17
C ALA A 152 5.29 2.97 7.17
N ALA A 153 6.48 2.68 6.61
CA ALA A 153 6.69 1.54 5.73
C ALA A 153 6.49 0.20 6.45
N LEU A 154 6.94 0.10 7.69
CA LEU A 154 6.87 -1.15 8.48
C LEU A 154 5.45 -1.70 8.66
N PRO A 155 4.40 -0.92 8.97
CA PRO A 155 3.03 -1.44 9.02
C PRO A 155 2.37 -1.55 7.63
N ASN A 156 2.62 -0.60 6.74
CA ASN A 156 1.86 -0.50 5.50
C ASN A 156 2.35 -1.47 4.41
N MET A 157 3.66 -1.64 4.21
CA MET A 157 4.17 -2.51 3.15
C MET A 157 3.90 -4.00 3.38
N PRO A 158 4.04 -4.58 4.58
CA PRO A 158 3.60 -5.94 4.84
C PRO A 158 2.08 -6.13 4.64
N THR A 159 1.28 -5.12 4.98
CA THR A 159 -0.17 -5.13 4.70
C THR A 159 -0.44 -5.16 3.20
N LEU A 160 0.25 -4.32 2.40
CA LEU A 160 0.14 -4.35 0.94
C LEU A 160 0.59 -5.70 0.37
N ALA A 161 1.68 -6.27 0.88
CA ALA A 161 2.14 -7.59 0.50
C ALA A 161 1.07 -8.65 0.78
N ALA A 162 0.44 -8.62 1.95
CA ALA A 162 -0.65 -9.54 2.31
C ALA A 162 -1.85 -9.38 1.36
N VAL A 163 -2.29 -8.16 1.08
CA VAL A 163 -3.41 -7.87 0.17
C VAL A 163 -3.11 -8.38 -1.24
N PHE A 164 -1.92 -8.08 -1.78
CA PHE A 164 -1.53 -8.52 -3.12
C PHE A 164 -1.36 -10.04 -3.21
N PHE A 165 -0.81 -10.68 -2.17
CA PHE A 165 -0.69 -12.12 -2.13
C PHE A 165 -2.06 -12.79 -2.13
N VAL A 166 -2.99 -12.34 -1.28
CA VAL A 166 -4.37 -12.84 -1.23
C VAL A 166 -5.04 -12.67 -2.60
N ALA A 167 -4.94 -11.49 -3.20
CA ALA A 167 -5.50 -11.23 -4.51
C ALA A 167 -4.91 -12.17 -5.58
N SER A 168 -3.59 -12.32 -5.62
CA SER A 168 -2.93 -13.18 -6.61
C SER A 168 -3.23 -14.66 -6.41
N VAL A 169 -3.28 -15.15 -5.17
CA VAL A 169 -3.68 -16.54 -4.86
C VAL A 169 -5.11 -16.82 -5.30
N LEU A 170 -6.03 -15.91 -4.97
CA LEU A 170 -7.44 -16.14 -5.26
C LEU A 170 -7.77 -15.96 -6.75
N LEU A 171 -7.12 -15.00 -7.41
CA LEU A 171 -7.44 -14.66 -8.79
C LEU A 171 -6.66 -15.50 -9.82
N PHE A 172 -5.42 -15.87 -9.53
CA PHE A 172 -4.53 -16.45 -10.54
C PHE A 172 -4.03 -17.86 -10.23
N ALA A 173 -3.85 -18.26 -8.97
CA ALA A 173 -3.29 -19.57 -8.67
C ALA A 173 -4.23 -20.72 -9.11
N ASP A 174 -3.70 -21.68 -9.86
CA ASP A 174 -4.43 -22.89 -10.28
C ASP A 174 -4.18 -24.04 -9.28
N ILE A 175 -4.70 -23.86 -8.09
CA ILE A 175 -4.65 -24.83 -6.99
C ILE A 175 -6.04 -25.05 -6.40
N SER A 176 -6.20 -26.10 -5.59
CA SER A 176 -7.48 -26.38 -4.96
C SER A 176 -7.96 -25.23 -4.06
N ILE A 177 -9.28 -25.05 -3.97
CA ILE A 177 -9.89 -23.98 -3.17
C ILE A 177 -9.46 -24.01 -1.70
N SER A 178 -9.24 -25.19 -1.13
CA SER A 178 -8.75 -25.34 0.23
C SER A 178 -7.31 -24.82 0.39
N LYS A 179 -6.43 -25.11 -0.58
CA LYS A 179 -5.06 -24.55 -0.58
C LYS A 179 -5.07 -23.03 -0.75
N LYS A 180 -5.93 -22.51 -1.63
CA LYS A 180 -6.13 -21.06 -1.75
C LYS A 180 -6.55 -20.44 -0.40
N ALA A 181 -7.50 -21.07 0.29
CA ALA A 181 -7.99 -20.61 1.59
C ALA A 181 -6.87 -20.58 2.66
N TRP A 182 -6.08 -21.64 2.78
CA TRP A 182 -4.97 -21.68 3.74
C TRP A 182 -3.91 -20.61 3.46
N LEU A 183 -3.52 -20.45 2.21
CA LEU A 183 -2.54 -19.42 1.81
C LEU A 183 -3.11 -18.01 2.06
N ALA A 184 -4.37 -17.77 1.71
CA ALA A 184 -5.03 -16.50 1.97
C ALA A 184 -5.10 -16.18 3.46
N VAL A 185 -5.50 -17.16 4.30
CA VAL A 185 -5.60 -16.96 5.75
C VAL A 185 -4.25 -16.64 6.39
N GLY A 186 -3.18 -17.33 5.99
CA GLY A 186 -1.83 -16.99 6.45
C GLY A 186 -1.45 -15.54 6.16
N ALA A 187 -1.71 -15.08 4.92
CA ALA A 187 -1.45 -13.69 4.54
C ALA A 187 -2.39 -12.70 5.26
N LEU A 188 -3.67 -13.03 5.43
CA LEU A 188 -4.63 -12.20 6.18
C LEU A 188 -4.21 -12.00 7.63
N ILE A 189 -3.68 -13.04 8.29
CA ILE A 189 -3.16 -12.93 9.66
C ILE A 189 -1.95 -12.00 9.70
N ILE A 190 -0.99 -12.14 8.77
CA ILE A 190 0.17 -11.24 8.70
C ILE A 190 -0.30 -9.80 8.47
N GLY A 191 -1.20 -9.57 7.52
CA GLY A 191 -1.76 -8.25 7.26
C GLY A 191 -2.47 -7.65 8.48
N ALA A 192 -3.29 -8.45 9.18
CA ALA A 192 -4.01 -8.02 10.37
C ALA A 192 -3.08 -7.64 11.54
N LEU A 193 -1.98 -8.37 11.71
CA LEU A 193 -0.97 -8.09 12.73
C LEU A 193 -0.01 -6.95 12.33
N SER A 194 -0.07 -6.48 11.07
CA SER A 194 0.80 -5.42 10.56
C SER A 194 0.18 -4.02 10.67
N SER A 195 -1.12 -3.88 10.38
CA SER A 195 -1.80 -2.59 10.45
C SER A 195 -3.30 -2.71 10.67
N GLU A 196 -3.91 -1.62 11.10
CA GLU A 196 -5.36 -1.49 11.26
C GLU A 196 -6.11 -1.75 9.96
N ILE A 197 -5.56 -1.31 8.84
CA ILE A 197 -6.14 -1.49 7.50
C ILE A 197 -6.10 -2.96 7.13
N GLY A 198 -4.99 -3.63 7.41
CA GLY A 198 -4.87 -5.08 7.25
C GLY A 198 -5.85 -5.86 8.12
N ALA A 199 -6.06 -5.42 9.36
CA ALA A 199 -7.05 -6.02 10.26
C ALA A 199 -8.48 -5.87 9.73
N ILE A 200 -8.87 -4.68 9.24
CA ILE A 200 -10.18 -4.43 8.64
C ILE A 200 -10.39 -5.29 7.39
N PHE A 201 -9.42 -5.34 6.49
CA PHE A 201 -9.48 -6.17 5.29
C PHE A 201 -9.65 -7.67 5.64
N ALA A 202 -8.84 -8.18 6.57
CA ALA A 202 -8.89 -9.56 7.01
C ALA A 202 -10.21 -9.90 7.72
N TRP A 203 -10.72 -8.98 8.53
CA TRP A 203 -12.00 -9.15 9.25
C TRP A 203 -13.17 -9.22 8.28
N ILE A 204 -13.28 -8.26 7.34
CA ILE A 204 -14.37 -8.24 6.35
C ILE A 204 -14.33 -9.50 5.51
N MET A 205 -13.15 -9.88 5.00
CA MET A 205 -13.01 -11.05 4.14
C MET A 205 -13.39 -12.35 4.85
N SER A 206 -12.90 -12.53 6.07
CA SER A 206 -13.19 -13.73 6.86
C SER A 206 -14.66 -13.80 7.27
N PHE A 207 -15.24 -12.66 7.68
CA PHE A 207 -16.65 -12.54 8.00
C PHE A 207 -17.55 -12.89 6.80
N LEU A 208 -17.26 -12.36 5.62
CA LEU A 208 -18.02 -12.64 4.42
C LEU A 208 -17.94 -14.11 3.99
N MET A 209 -16.75 -14.73 4.11
CA MET A 209 -16.58 -16.16 3.79
C MET A 209 -17.40 -17.06 4.71
N ILE A 210 -17.37 -16.79 6.02
CA ILE A 210 -18.12 -17.56 7.02
C ILE A 210 -19.61 -17.30 6.88
N SER A 211 -20.04 -16.05 6.69
CA SER A 211 -21.45 -15.68 6.52
C SER A 211 -22.04 -16.28 5.25
N TYR A 212 -21.30 -16.25 4.14
CA TYR A 212 -21.72 -16.92 2.91
C TYR A 212 -21.98 -18.40 3.13
N TRP A 213 -21.07 -19.11 3.80
CA TRP A 213 -21.28 -20.53 4.13
C TRP A 213 -22.49 -20.71 5.04
N ALA A 214 -22.64 -19.93 6.10
CA ALA A 214 -23.74 -20.06 7.05
C ALA A 214 -25.12 -19.87 6.41
N ILE A 215 -25.26 -18.93 5.48
CA ILE A 215 -26.49 -18.65 4.74
C ILE A 215 -26.75 -19.73 3.70
N SER A 216 -25.72 -20.15 2.99
CA SER A 216 -25.83 -21.04 1.83
C SER A 216 -25.92 -22.53 2.19
N ARG A 217 -25.75 -22.92 3.46
CA ARG A 217 -25.75 -24.33 3.86
C ARG A 217 -27.09 -25.06 3.68
N ARG A 218 -28.16 -24.31 3.36
CA ARG A 218 -29.48 -24.86 3.00
C ARG A 218 -29.58 -25.25 1.51
N HIS A 219 -28.61 -24.86 0.70
CA HIS A 219 -28.55 -25.12 -0.73
C HIS A 219 -27.23 -25.84 -1.06
N PHE A 220 -27.18 -26.58 -2.17
CA PHE A 220 -25.93 -27.22 -2.63
C PHE A 220 -24.84 -26.16 -2.85
N VAL A 221 -23.86 -26.10 -1.97
CA VAL A 221 -22.87 -25.02 -1.90
C VAL A 221 -21.52 -25.48 -2.45
N PRO A 222 -20.91 -24.72 -3.37
CA PRO A 222 -19.59 -25.06 -3.92
C PRO A 222 -18.44 -24.84 -2.93
N VAL A 223 -18.66 -24.11 -1.81
CA VAL A 223 -17.69 -23.93 -0.73
C VAL A 223 -18.09 -24.79 0.46
N SER A 224 -17.30 -25.79 0.81
CA SER A 224 -17.57 -26.69 1.93
C SER A 224 -17.40 -25.98 3.27
N GLY A 225 -18.06 -26.45 4.31
CA GLY A 225 -17.90 -25.95 5.69
C GLY A 225 -16.47 -26.00 6.19
N SER A 226 -15.68 -26.97 5.70
CA SER A 226 -14.25 -27.06 6.03
C SER A 226 -13.45 -25.89 5.45
N VAL A 227 -13.78 -25.40 4.27
CA VAL A 227 -13.11 -24.20 3.68
C VAL A 227 -13.48 -22.94 4.44
N ALA A 228 -14.75 -22.76 4.82
CA ALA A 228 -15.16 -21.61 5.63
C ALA A 228 -14.51 -21.61 7.02
N ALA A 229 -14.37 -22.79 7.64
CA ALA A 229 -13.71 -22.93 8.94
C ALA A 229 -12.23 -22.51 8.92
N ILE A 230 -11.54 -22.61 7.78
CA ILE A 230 -10.16 -22.14 7.62
C ILE A 230 -10.04 -20.62 7.88
N PHE A 231 -11.08 -19.82 7.63
CA PHE A 231 -11.07 -18.39 7.87
C PHE A 231 -11.31 -17.95 9.31
N VAL A 232 -11.72 -18.86 10.20
CA VAL A 232 -11.99 -18.56 11.62
C VAL A 232 -10.76 -17.99 12.35
N PRO A 233 -9.54 -18.53 12.21
CA PRO A 233 -8.36 -17.93 12.85
C PRO A 233 -8.11 -16.47 12.41
N ALA A 234 -8.26 -16.16 11.12
CA ALA A 234 -8.07 -14.79 10.63
C ALA A 234 -9.17 -13.85 11.16
N LEU A 235 -10.42 -14.33 11.28
CA LEU A 235 -11.51 -13.56 11.90
C LEU A 235 -11.22 -13.25 13.37
N ILE A 236 -10.74 -14.24 14.13
CA ILE A 236 -10.41 -14.05 15.55
C ILE A 236 -9.25 -13.07 15.71
N VAL A 237 -8.14 -13.30 14.99
CA VAL A 237 -6.95 -12.44 15.10
C VAL A 237 -7.29 -10.99 14.72
N SER A 238 -7.95 -10.78 13.58
CA SER A 238 -8.33 -9.43 13.13
C SER A 238 -9.36 -8.78 14.07
N GLY A 239 -10.29 -9.56 14.64
CA GLY A 239 -11.25 -9.07 15.62
C GLY A 239 -10.59 -8.64 16.94
N VAL A 240 -9.60 -9.40 17.42
CA VAL A 240 -8.80 -9.05 18.60
C VAL A 240 -8.00 -7.77 18.36
N VAL A 241 -7.30 -7.64 17.23
CA VAL A 241 -6.58 -6.42 16.86
C VAL A 241 -7.52 -5.23 16.81
N PHE A 242 -8.67 -5.39 16.17
CA PHE A 242 -9.67 -4.33 16.08
C PHE A 242 -10.24 -3.94 17.46
N PHE A 243 -10.47 -4.90 18.34
CA PHE A 243 -10.93 -4.64 19.70
C PHE A 243 -9.91 -3.81 20.49
N PHE A 244 -8.64 -4.19 20.48
CA PHE A 244 -7.59 -3.42 21.16
C PHE A 244 -7.42 -2.02 20.56
N LEU A 245 -7.51 -1.89 19.24
CA LEU A 245 -7.50 -0.60 18.56
C LEU A 245 -8.62 0.32 19.06
N MET A 246 -9.84 -0.20 19.16
CA MET A 246 -11.00 0.58 19.64
C MET A 246 -10.83 0.98 21.10
N MET A 247 -10.36 0.09 21.94
CA MET A 247 -10.10 0.37 23.36
C MET A 247 -9.03 1.44 23.55
N GLY A 248 -7.91 1.35 22.84
CA GLY A 248 -6.86 2.37 22.87
C GLY A 248 -7.34 3.74 22.39
N ARG A 249 -8.16 3.77 21.32
CA ARG A 249 -8.74 5.03 20.81
C ARG A 249 -9.74 5.65 21.78
N LEU A 250 -10.51 4.86 22.49
CA LEU A 250 -11.46 5.35 23.49
C LEU A 250 -10.73 5.93 24.71
N SER A 251 -9.66 5.32 25.18
CA SER A 251 -8.85 5.84 26.29
C SER A 251 -8.17 7.16 25.92
N LEU A 252 -7.55 7.26 24.75
CA LEU A 252 -6.94 8.49 24.24
C LEU A 252 -7.97 9.62 24.05
N SER A 253 -9.23 9.29 23.71
CA SER A 253 -10.29 10.31 23.59
C SER A 253 -10.69 10.92 24.93
N ALA A 254 -10.58 10.17 26.01
CA ALA A 254 -10.84 10.67 27.37
C ALA A 254 -9.73 11.63 27.84
N GLU A 255 -8.48 11.33 27.50
CA GLU A 255 -7.33 12.19 27.85
C GLU A 255 -7.23 13.44 26.95
N ALA A 256 -7.52 13.32 25.66
CA ALA A 256 -7.51 14.44 24.71
C ALA A 256 -8.63 15.47 25.00
N SER A 257 -9.72 15.08 25.63
CA SER A 257 -10.74 16.03 26.09
C SER A 257 -10.25 16.98 27.19
N ALA A 258 -9.11 16.70 27.77
CA ALA A 258 -8.51 17.48 28.85
C ALA A 258 -7.52 18.58 28.40
N GLY A 259 -7.31 18.81 27.08
CA GLY A 259 -6.52 19.98 26.69
C GLY A 259 -5.65 19.97 25.43
N SER A 260 -5.69 18.96 24.59
CA SER A 260 -4.93 19.00 23.33
C SER A 260 -5.77 19.48 22.15
N ALA A 261 -5.21 20.45 21.40
CA ALA A 261 -5.84 21.21 20.33
C ALA A 261 -6.10 20.44 19.02
N THR A 262 -6.12 19.14 19.03
CA THR A 262 -6.65 18.32 17.92
C THR A 262 -8.13 18.12 18.15
N ALA A 263 -8.89 19.23 18.02
CA ALA A 263 -10.34 19.14 17.91
C ALA A 263 -10.67 18.18 16.76
N ARG A 264 -11.22 17.01 17.10
CA ARG A 264 -11.77 16.08 16.13
C ARG A 264 -12.93 16.82 15.45
N ILE A 265 -12.72 17.25 14.22
CA ILE A 265 -13.76 17.84 13.42
C ILE A 265 -14.62 16.67 12.97
N PHE A 266 -15.66 16.35 13.76
CA PHE A 266 -16.68 15.44 13.28
C PHE A 266 -17.38 16.11 12.10
N SER A 267 -17.33 15.49 10.93
CA SER A 267 -18.12 15.96 9.80
C SER A 267 -19.58 16.02 10.24
N SER A 268 -20.18 17.20 10.18
CA SER A 268 -21.55 17.45 10.60
C SER A 268 -22.59 16.69 9.77
N SER A 269 -22.19 16.05 8.66
CA SER A 269 -23.09 15.31 7.78
C SER A 269 -22.44 14.00 7.31
N LEU A 270 -22.96 12.87 7.80
CA LEU A 270 -22.59 11.53 7.34
C LEU A 270 -22.79 11.39 5.82
N LEU A 271 -23.86 11.95 5.26
CA LEU A 271 -24.17 11.89 3.83
C LEU A 271 -23.13 12.66 3.01
N ALA A 272 -22.68 13.83 3.46
CA ALA A 272 -21.64 14.61 2.80
C ALA A 272 -20.30 13.85 2.82
N THR A 273 -19.95 13.22 3.95
CA THR A 273 -18.76 12.36 4.07
C THR A 273 -18.84 11.17 3.11
N MET A 274 -19.96 10.46 3.06
CA MET A 274 -20.17 9.34 2.13
C MET A 274 -20.05 9.78 0.66
N LYS A 275 -20.67 10.92 0.30
CA LYS A 275 -20.53 11.48 -1.04
C LYS A 275 -19.09 11.80 -1.38
N GLN A 276 -18.34 12.42 -0.47
CA GLN A 276 -16.94 12.77 -0.68
C GLN A 276 -16.07 11.53 -0.84
N ILE A 277 -16.27 10.49 -0.02
CA ILE A 277 -15.55 9.21 -0.14
C ILE A 277 -15.76 8.59 -1.53
N VAL A 278 -17.00 8.59 -2.05
CA VAL A 278 -17.28 8.05 -3.39
C VAL A 278 -16.59 8.89 -4.47
N ILE A 279 -16.60 10.20 -4.33
CA ILE A 279 -15.91 11.12 -5.26
C ILE A 279 -14.40 10.83 -5.24
N ASP A 280 -13.79 10.75 -4.07
CA ASP A 280 -12.37 10.50 -3.92
C ASP A 280 -11.97 9.14 -4.49
N ALA A 281 -12.70 8.08 -4.14
CA ALA A 281 -12.46 6.74 -4.66
C ALA A 281 -12.54 6.65 -6.20
N LEU A 282 -13.46 7.37 -6.83
CA LEU A 282 -13.64 7.33 -8.28
C LEU A 282 -12.72 8.29 -9.03
N PHE A 283 -12.59 9.51 -8.54
CA PHE A 283 -11.95 10.60 -9.29
C PHE A 283 -10.52 10.89 -8.84
N TYR A 284 -10.21 10.76 -7.54
CA TYR A 284 -8.93 11.16 -6.98
C TYR A 284 -7.94 10.01 -6.75
N GLY A 285 -8.38 8.78 -6.85
CA GLY A 285 -7.61 7.59 -6.49
C GLY A 285 -6.28 7.36 -7.20
N ASN A 286 -5.93 8.16 -8.22
CA ASN A 286 -4.60 8.24 -8.81
C ASN A 286 -4.08 9.68 -8.66
N ASN A 287 -3.90 10.12 -7.42
CA ASN A 287 -3.53 11.50 -7.12
C ASN A 287 -2.09 11.85 -7.54
N VAL A 288 -1.81 11.82 -8.80
CA VAL A 288 -0.61 12.40 -9.41
C VAL A 288 -0.67 13.94 -9.41
N VAL A 289 -1.68 14.49 -8.79
CA VAL A 289 -2.09 15.89 -8.79
C VAL A 289 -1.12 16.83 -8.09
N GLY A 290 -0.21 16.32 -7.25
CA GLY A 290 0.75 17.16 -6.53
C GLY A 290 1.70 18.00 -7.39
N SER A 291 1.90 17.59 -8.66
CA SER A 291 2.85 18.27 -9.57
C SER A 291 2.25 19.45 -10.34
N PHE A 292 0.93 19.64 -10.36
CA PHE A 292 0.29 20.58 -11.28
C PHE A 292 -0.58 21.66 -10.62
N GLY A 293 -0.60 21.79 -9.32
CA GLY A 293 -1.42 22.79 -8.61
C GLY A 293 -2.93 22.45 -8.58
N HIS A 294 -3.56 22.75 -7.48
CA HIS A 294 -4.93 22.33 -7.16
C HIS A 294 -6.03 22.81 -8.12
N GLU A 295 -5.83 23.89 -8.85
CA GLU A 295 -6.91 24.51 -9.63
C GLU A 295 -7.02 24.03 -11.09
N SER A 296 -5.94 23.59 -11.71
CA SER A 296 -5.95 23.18 -13.12
C SER A 296 -6.50 21.78 -13.39
N LEU A 297 -6.78 20.99 -12.37
CA LEU A 297 -7.03 19.55 -12.46
C LEU A 297 -8.49 19.15 -12.42
N LYS A 298 -9.41 20.05 -12.05
CA LYS A 298 -10.85 19.71 -11.97
C LYS A 298 -11.41 19.12 -13.27
N THR A 299 -10.92 19.56 -14.41
CA THR A 299 -11.35 19.07 -15.73
C THR A 299 -10.61 17.82 -16.17
N ASN A 300 -9.36 17.61 -15.72
CA ASN A 300 -8.54 16.48 -16.11
C ASN A 300 -8.72 15.25 -15.21
N GLN A 301 -9.43 15.37 -14.09
CA GLN A 301 -9.66 14.31 -13.11
C GLN A 301 -10.36 13.09 -13.71
N ILE A 302 -11.28 13.28 -14.65
CA ILE A 302 -11.96 12.19 -15.35
C ILE A 302 -10.96 11.33 -16.13
N TYR A 303 -10.02 11.97 -16.86
CA TYR A 303 -9.04 11.25 -17.67
C TYR A 303 -7.98 10.56 -16.86
N ILE A 304 -7.58 11.14 -15.71
CA ILE A 304 -6.52 10.60 -14.85
C ILE A 304 -7.08 9.61 -13.83
N GLY A 305 -8.28 9.81 -13.33
CA GLY A 305 -8.91 8.96 -12.33
C GLY A 305 -9.73 7.81 -12.92
N ILE A 306 -10.76 8.12 -13.68
CA ILE A 306 -11.75 7.11 -14.16
C ILE A 306 -11.21 6.30 -15.33
N LEU A 307 -10.58 6.93 -16.32
CA LEU A 307 -10.16 6.24 -17.54
C LEU A 307 -9.16 5.11 -17.27
N PRO A 308 -8.10 5.28 -16.47
CA PRO A 308 -7.21 4.18 -16.09
C PRO A 308 -7.94 3.04 -15.39
N LYS A 309 -8.91 3.33 -14.52
CA LYS A 309 -9.70 2.32 -13.80
C LYS A 309 -10.59 1.53 -14.74
N LEU A 310 -11.28 2.21 -15.66
CA LEU A 310 -12.10 1.56 -16.68
C LEU A 310 -11.24 0.73 -17.64
N ALA A 311 -10.10 1.24 -18.06
CA ALA A 311 -9.16 0.53 -18.91
C ALA A 311 -8.64 -0.75 -18.22
N PHE A 312 -8.27 -0.65 -16.93
CA PHE A 312 -7.81 -1.79 -16.15
C PHE A 312 -8.92 -2.83 -15.90
N PHE A 313 -10.13 -2.37 -15.61
CA PHE A 313 -11.29 -3.25 -15.51
C PHE A 313 -11.51 -4.00 -16.84
N THR A 314 -11.51 -3.29 -17.96
CA THR A 314 -11.72 -3.86 -19.30
C THR A 314 -10.64 -4.88 -19.64
N CYS A 315 -9.39 -4.55 -19.43
CA CYS A 315 -8.24 -5.45 -19.61
C CYS A 315 -8.45 -6.76 -18.82
N SER A 316 -8.74 -6.63 -17.53
CA SER A 316 -8.96 -7.77 -16.64
C SER A 316 -10.20 -8.58 -17.03
N PHE A 317 -11.29 -7.91 -17.40
CA PHE A 317 -12.53 -8.55 -17.83
C PHE A 317 -12.34 -9.38 -19.10
N ILE A 318 -11.67 -8.84 -20.13
CA ILE A 318 -11.37 -9.58 -21.36
C ILE A 318 -10.56 -10.83 -21.03
N TYR A 319 -9.52 -10.70 -20.21
CA TYR A 319 -8.71 -11.84 -19.77
C TYR A 319 -9.54 -12.91 -19.07
N PHE A 320 -10.32 -12.55 -18.04
CA PHE A 320 -11.10 -13.53 -17.29
C PHE A 320 -12.22 -14.19 -18.09
N ARG A 321 -12.67 -13.58 -19.18
CA ARG A 321 -13.58 -14.22 -20.13
C ARG A 321 -12.94 -15.31 -20.99
N THR A 322 -11.62 -15.32 -21.08
CA THR A 322 -10.90 -16.38 -21.80
C THR A 322 -10.58 -17.60 -20.94
N ILE A 323 -10.82 -17.51 -19.62
CA ILE A 323 -10.49 -18.57 -18.66
C ILE A 323 -11.77 -19.24 -18.16
N ARG A 324 -11.74 -20.57 -18.07
CA ARG A 324 -12.83 -21.33 -17.45
C ARG A 324 -12.81 -21.11 -15.93
N THR A 325 -13.86 -20.53 -15.39
CA THR A 325 -14.00 -20.25 -13.95
C THR A 325 -14.88 -21.32 -13.29
N ALA A 326 -14.40 -21.91 -12.20
CA ALA A 326 -15.22 -22.76 -11.35
C ALA A 326 -16.18 -21.90 -10.49
N THR A 327 -17.30 -22.49 -10.08
CA THR A 327 -18.30 -21.78 -9.25
C THR A 327 -17.69 -21.27 -7.94
N GLY A 328 -16.74 -22.01 -7.36
CA GLY A 328 -15.99 -21.55 -6.17
C GLY A 328 -15.17 -20.28 -6.40
N ASP A 329 -14.56 -20.13 -7.58
CA ASP A 329 -13.80 -18.94 -7.95
C ASP A 329 -14.67 -17.69 -8.07
N ARG A 330 -15.93 -17.84 -8.48
CA ARG A 330 -16.92 -16.75 -8.50
C ARG A 330 -17.14 -16.17 -7.12
N ILE A 331 -17.31 -17.04 -6.12
CA ILE A 331 -17.55 -16.63 -4.73
C ILE A 331 -16.30 -15.95 -4.17
N LEU A 332 -15.12 -16.54 -4.35
CA LEU A 332 -13.87 -15.95 -3.91
C LEU A 332 -13.64 -14.57 -4.54
N SER A 333 -13.96 -14.38 -5.81
CA SER A 333 -13.84 -13.09 -6.48
C SER A 333 -14.84 -12.06 -5.93
N ALA A 334 -16.09 -12.47 -5.66
CA ALA A 334 -17.10 -11.60 -5.04
C ALA A 334 -16.69 -11.18 -3.63
N VAL A 335 -16.21 -12.13 -2.81
CA VAL A 335 -15.75 -11.83 -1.45
C VAL A 335 -14.53 -10.94 -1.48
N LEU A 336 -13.55 -11.18 -2.35
CA LEU A 336 -12.38 -10.31 -2.51
C LEU A 336 -12.77 -8.90 -2.94
N PHE A 337 -13.68 -8.76 -3.91
CA PHE A 337 -14.21 -7.46 -4.34
C PHE A 337 -14.87 -6.70 -3.19
N LEU A 338 -15.78 -7.34 -2.46
CA LEU A 338 -16.49 -6.70 -1.35
C LEU A 338 -15.55 -6.35 -0.19
N SER A 339 -14.58 -7.22 0.10
CA SER A 339 -13.61 -7.00 1.18
C SER A 339 -12.66 -5.86 0.86
N SER A 340 -12.14 -5.81 -0.37
CA SER A 340 -11.24 -4.73 -0.79
C SER A 340 -11.97 -3.39 -0.87
N SER A 341 -13.18 -3.38 -1.44
CA SER A 341 -14.02 -2.17 -1.49
C SER A 341 -14.44 -1.69 -0.10
N GLY A 342 -14.84 -2.62 0.77
CA GLY A 342 -15.21 -2.32 2.15
C GLY A 342 -14.03 -1.78 2.96
N ALA A 343 -12.84 -2.39 2.84
CA ALA A 343 -11.64 -1.91 3.52
C ALA A 343 -11.22 -0.52 3.00
N ALA A 344 -11.23 -0.29 1.68
CA ALA A 344 -10.95 1.02 1.08
C ALA A 344 -11.93 2.09 1.59
N PHE A 345 -13.22 1.77 1.64
CA PHE A 345 -14.24 2.64 2.21
C PHE A 345 -13.95 2.98 3.68
N PHE A 346 -13.62 1.99 4.50
CA PHE A 346 -13.32 2.22 5.91
C PHE A 346 -12.09 3.09 6.13
N VAL A 347 -11.04 2.92 5.32
CA VAL A 347 -9.84 3.78 5.36
C VAL A 347 -10.22 5.24 5.16
N LEU A 348 -10.97 5.55 4.10
CA LEU A 348 -11.42 6.90 3.83
C LEU A 348 -12.42 7.40 4.89
N PHE A 349 -13.36 6.54 5.29
CA PHE A 349 -14.35 6.90 6.30
C PHE A 349 -13.70 7.32 7.63
N ILE A 350 -12.71 6.58 8.10
CA ILE A 350 -12.00 6.92 9.33
C ILE A 350 -11.29 8.26 9.19
N THR A 351 -10.61 8.52 8.05
CA THR A 351 -9.89 9.78 7.84
C THR A 351 -10.84 10.97 7.76
N TYR A 352 -11.91 10.88 6.99
CA TYR A 352 -12.91 11.94 6.91
C TYR A 352 -13.63 12.16 8.24
N TYR A 353 -13.96 11.08 8.94
CA TYR A 353 -14.62 11.16 10.23
C TYR A 353 -13.72 11.77 11.32
N GLN A 354 -12.43 11.39 11.33
CA GLN A 354 -11.50 11.83 12.37
C GLN A 354 -10.90 13.21 12.09
N PHE A 355 -10.61 13.54 10.83
CA PHE A 355 -9.86 14.73 10.44
C PHE A 355 -10.65 15.72 9.57
N GLY A 356 -11.86 15.38 9.16
CA GLY A 356 -12.65 16.21 8.24
C GLY A 356 -12.16 16.19 6.79
N GLY A 357 -11.18 15.35 6.45
CA GLY A 357 -10.59 15.23 5.13
C GLY A 357 -9.50 14.16 5.08
N GLU A 358 -8.82 14.06 3.94
CA GLU A 358 -7.61 13.21 3.82
C GLU A 358 -6.52 13.75 4.74
N CYS A 359 -6.23 13.03 5.81
CA CYS A 359 -5.23 13.47 6.78
C CYS A 359 -3.80 13.20 6.31
N CYS A 360 -3.58 12.01 5.77
CA CYS A 360 -2.22 11.47 5.60
C CYS A 360 -2.14 10.69 4.29
N SER A 361 -1.07 10.88 3.54
CA SER A 361 -0.86 10.22 2.24
C SER A 361 -0.79 8.70 2.33
N ARG A 362 -0.39 8.15 3.49
CA ARG A 362 -0.41 6.69 3.72
C ARG A 362 -1.82 6.10 3.61
N HIS A 363 -2.86 6.79 4.04
CA HIS A 363 -4.24 6.31 3.92
C HIS A 363 -4.68 6.27 2.46
N THR A 364 -4.38 7.31 1.69
CA THR A 364 -4.70 7.38 0.25
C THR A 364 -3.98 6.27 -0.53
N THR A 365 -2.71 6.00 -0.24
CA THR A 365 -1.96 4.92 -0.89
C THR A 365 -2.56 3.55 -0.61
N MET A 366 -2.95 3.29 0.64
CA MET A 366 -3.59 2.03 1.03
C MET A 366 -4.98 1.86 0.41
N GLU A 367 -5.77 2.92 0.40
CA GLU A 367 -7.07 2.96 -0.26
C GLU A 367 -6.95 2.63 -1.75
N GLN A 368 -6.01 3.27 -2.46
CA GLN A 368 -5.78 3.02 -3.88
C GLN A 368 -5.40 1.57 -4.17
N ALA A 369 -4.49 0.99 -3.39
CA ALA A 369 -4.10 -0.40 -3.56
C ALA A 369 -5.30 -1.35 -3.41
N LEU A 370 -6.14 -1.11 -2.40
CA LEU A 370 -7.37 -1.86 -2.19
C LEU A 370 -8.37 -1.68 -3.33
N LEU A 371 -8.50 -0.48 -3.89
CA LEU A 371 -9.36 -0.23 -5.05
C LEU A 371 -8.88 -0.93 -6.32
N TRP A 372 -7.57 -0.98 -6.59
CA TRP A 372 -7.06 -1.71 -7.74
C TRP A 372 -7.31 -3.21 -7.60
N VAL A 373 -7.17 -3.76 -6.39
CA VAL A 373 -7.55 -5.15 -6.11
C VAL A 373 -9.06 -5.35 -6.25
N ALA A 374 -9.88 -4.41 -5.80
CA ALA A 374 -11.34 -4.47 -5.99
C ALA A 374 -11.72 -4.48 -7.48
N ILE A 375 -11.10 -3.63 -8.29
CA ILE A 375 -11.38 -3.54 -9.74
C ILE A 375 -11.09 -4.86 -10.45
N ILE A 376 -9.94 -5.47 -10.20
CA ILE A 376 -9.59 -6.76 -10.84
C ILE A 376 -10.49 -7.90 -10.32
N ALA A 377 -10.85 -7.90 -9.05
CA ALA A 377 -11.76 -8.88 -8.47
C ALA A 377 -13.18 -8.73 -9.04
N ALA A 378 -13.67 -7.48 -9.19
CA ALA A 378 -14.94 -7.17 -9.84
C ALA A 378 -14.95 -7.62 -11.29
N ALA A 379 -13.89 -7.37 -12.05
CA ALA A 379 -13.76 -7.79 -13.44
C ALA A 379 -13.88 -9.32 -13.57
N ARG A 380 -13.18 -10.07 -12.68
CA ARG A 380 -13.30 -11.53 -12.65
C ARG A 380 -14.72 -11.97 -12.26
N PHE A 381 -15.30 -11.40 -11.23
CA PHE A 381 -16.65 -11.71 -10.79
C PHE A 381 -17.67 -11.50 -11.92
N VAL A 382 -17.63 -10.33 -12.56
CA VAL A 382 -18.53 -10.00 -13.68
C VAL A 382 -18.31 -10.95 -14.87
N ALA A 383 -17.06 -11.29 -15.19
CA ALA A 383 -16.75 -12.23 -16.28
C ALA A 383 -17.42 -13.60 -16.11
N THR A 384 -17.68 -14.04 -14.87
CA THR A 384 -18.35 -15.34 -14.60
C THR A 384 -19.80 -15.41 -15.05
N PHE A 385 -20.45 -14.28 -15.36
CA PHE A 385 -21.84 -14.25 -15.87
C PHE A 385 -21.93 -14.34 -17.39
N PHE A 386 -20.79 -14.27 -18.08
CA PHE A 386 -20.75 -14.30 -19.54
C PHE A 386 -20.20 -15.63 -20.04
N SER A 387 -20.60 -16.02 -21.26
CA SER A 387 -20.04 -17.19 -21.92
C SER A 387 -18.55 -17.04 -22.17
N LEU A 388 -17.82 -18.16 -22.13
CA LEU A 388 -16.41 -18.19 -22.50
C LEU A 388 -16.22 -17.60 -23.90
N SER A 389 -15.24 -16.70 -24.03
CA SER A 389 -14.80 -16.18 -25.30
C SER A 389 -13.48 -16.87 -25.69
N PRO A 390 -13.32 -17.31 -26.95
CA PRO A 390 -12.04 -17.87 -27.37
C PRO A 390 -10.94 -16.82 -27.21
N ALA A 391 -9.78 -17.25 -26.77
CA ALA A 391 -8.57 -16.40 -26.71
C ALA A 391 -8.08 -16.18 -28.16
N THR A 392 -8.46 -15.05 -28.74
CA THR A 392 -8.05 -14.64 -30.09
C THR A 392 -6.90 -13.64 -30.03
N SER A 393 -6.18 -13.47 -31.15
CA SER A 393 -5.16 -12.44 -31.29
C SER A 393 -5.72 -11.03 -30.96
N ALA A 394 -6.94 -10.74 -31.39
CA ALA A 394 -7.64 -9.50 -31.11
C ALA A 394 -7.90 -9.29 -29.60
N SER A 395 -8.29 -10.38 -28.90
CA SER A 395 -8.45 -10.32 -27.43
C SER A 395 -7.14 -9.98 -26.74
N TYR A 396 -6.04 -10.56 -27.18
CA TYR A 396 -4.71 -10.27 -26.63
C TYR A 396 -4.27 -8.84 -26.90
N GLN A 397 -4.45 -8.34 -28.10
CA GLN A 397 -4.14 -6.94 -28.43
C GLN A 397 -4.99 -5.96 -27.59
N ALA A 398 -6.28 -6.22 -27.45
CA ALA A 398 -7.18 -5.43 -26.62
C ALA A 398 -6.73 -5.39 -25.15
N ILE A 399 -6.27 -6.53 -24.59
CA ILE A 399 -5.70 -6.60 -23.25
C ILE A 399 -4.46 -5.69 -23.12
N CYS A 400 -3.52 -5.76 -24.07
CA CYS A 400 -2.32 -4.92 -24.04
C CYS A 400 -2.64 -3.43 -24.17
N VAL A 401 -3.51 -3.06 -25.10
CA VAL A 401 -3.91 -1.66 -25.29
C VAL A 401 -4.59 -1.11 -24.03
N ALA A 402 -5.52 -1.87 -23.45
CA ALA A 402 -6.20 -1.47 -22.24
C ALA A 402 -5.23 -1.40 -21.02
N ALA A 403 -4.27 -2.33 -20.92
CA ALA A 403 -3.22 -2.26 -19.90
C ALA A 403 -2.35 -1.00 -20.08
N LEU A 404 -1.93 -0.68 -21.30
CA LEU A 404 -1.17 0.54 -21.57
C LEU A 404 -1.97 1.79 -21.25
N LEU A 405 -3.25 1.86 -21.62
CA LEU A 405 -4.13 2.97 -21.28
C LEU A 405 -4.32 3.14 -19.77
N SER A 406 -4.19 2.07 -18.99
CA SER A 406 -4.26 2.15 -17.53
C SER A 406 -2.96 2.64 -16.89
N VAL A 407 -1.78 2.21 -17.39
CA VAL A 407 -0.49 2.47 -16.71
C VAL A 407 0.27 3.68 -17.28
N VAL A 408 0.18 3.95 -18.58
CA VAL A 408 0.97 5.00 -19.24
C VAL A 408 0.68 6.39 -18.67
N PRO A 409 -0.59 6.81 -18.44
CA PRO A 409 -0.85 8.10 -17.83
C PRO A 409 -0.11 8.27 -16.49
N SER A 410 -0.15 7.25 -15.65
CA SER A 410 0.51 7.24 -14.35
C SER A 410 2.04 7.30 -14.47
N ILE A 411 2.64 6.56 -15.42
CA ILE A 411 4.08 6.59 -15.70
C ILE A 411 4.52 7.99 -16.15
N LEU A 412 3.79 8.58 -17.09
CA LEU A 412 4.12 9.91 -17.62
C LEU A 412 4.06 10.99 -16.53
N LEU A 413 3.06 10.92 -15.67
CA LEU A 413 2.89 11.87 -14.58
C LEU A 413 3.98 11.74 -13.49
N THR A 414 4.53 10.55 -13.29
CA THR A 414 5.63 10.33 -12.34
C THR A 414 7.02 10.49 -12.95
N ALA A 415 7.15 10.58 -14.27
CA ALA A 415 8.44 10.68 -14.95
C ALA A 415 9.26 11.89 -14.48
N ARG A 416 8.62 13.09 -14.40
CA ARG A 416 9.29 14.30 -13.91
C ARG A 416 9.69 14.20 -12.44
N PRO A 417 8.81 13.85 -11.49
CA PRO A 417 9.19 13.62 -10.10
C PRO A 417 10.33 12.60 -9.94
N LEU A 418 10.32 11.50 -10.70
CA LEU A 418 11.41 10.52 -10.70
C LEU A 418 12.73 11.16 -11.18
N ALA A 419 12.71 11.88 -12.29
CA ALA A 419 13.90 12.54 -12.83
C ALA A 419 14.50 13.53 -11.83
N ILE A 420 13.67 14.31 -11.13
CA ILE A 420 14.12 15.23 -10.07
C ILE A 420 14.76 14.47 -8.91
N ASN A 421 14.15 13.38 -8.43
CA ASN A 421 14.74 12.58 -7.34
C ASN A 421 16.09 11.97 -7.76
N TYR A 422 16.22 11.48 -9.00
CA TYR A 422 17.49 10.93 -9.49
C TYR A 422 18.55 12.01 -9.70
N SER A 423 18.21 13.17 -10.23
CA SER A 423 19.17 14.28 -10.43
C SER A 423 19.73 14.81 -9.11
N ARG A 424 18.95 14.70 -8.02
CA ARG A 424 19.31 15.16 -6.68
C ARG A 424 19.64 14.02 -5.72
N PHE A 425 19.84 12.81 -6.22
CA PHE A 425 19.99 11.59 -5.41
C PHE A 425 21.02 11.74 -4.29
N PHE A 426 22.25 12.16 -4.63
CA PHE A 426 23.33 12.30 -3.65
C PHE A 426 23.08 13.46 -2.67
N GLU A 427 22.48 14.56 -3.13
CA GLU A 427 22.10 15.67 -2.27
C GLU A 427 21.07 15.25 -1.24
N ILE A 428 19.96 14.63 -1.67
CA ILE A 428 18.88 14.16 -0.79
C ILE A 428 19.46 13.17 0.22
N ARG A 429 20.26 12.21 -0.23
CA ARG A 429 20.88 11.22 0.64
C ARG A 429 21.77 11.87 1.70
N ALA A 430 22.67 12.77 1.28
CA ALA A 430 23.55 13.47 2.20
C ALA A 430 22.79 14.27 3.26
N LYS A 431 21.66 14.88 2.89
CA LYS A 431 20.79 15.62 3.81
C LYS A 431 20.04 14.68 4.77
N ASN A 432 19.50 13.58 4.28
CA ASN A 432 18.85 12.56 5.13
C ASN A 432 19.83 11.94 6.13
N ASP A 433 21.11 11.79 5.76
CA ASP A 433 22.14 11.21 6.62
C ASP A 433 22.82 12.24 7.54
N TYR A 434 22.65 13.54 7.28
CA TYR A 434 23.39 14.61 7.94
C TYR A 434 23.35 14.53 9.47
N ILE A 435 22.16 14.42 10.07
CA ILE A 435 22.03 14.37 11.52
C ILE A 435 22.68 13.11 12.11
N TRP A 436 22.62 12.00 11.37
CA TRP A 436 23.21 10.74 11.79
C TRP A 436 24.75 10.80 11.77
N ASP A 437 25.30 11.41 10.76
CA ASP A 437 26.74 11.52 10.58
C ASP A 437 27.38 12.45 11.64
N HIS A 438 26.63 13.45 12.08
CA HIS A 438 27.05 14.44 13.10
C HIS A 438 26.53 14.16 14.51
N ARG A 439 25.92 13.00 14.76
CA ARG A 439 25.33 12.65 16.07
C ARG A 439 26.30 12.61 17.24
N LEU A 440 27.58 12.36 16.95
CA LEU A 440 28.65 12.25 17.93
C LEU A 440 29.42 13.57 18.13
N ASP A 441 29.08 14.62 17.39
CA ASP A 441 29.74 15.91 17.52
C ASP A 441 29.65 16.42 18.96
N ALA A 442 30.71 17.04 19.42
CA ALA A 442 30.78 17.61 20.77
C ALA A 442 29.78 18.76 20.92
N GLY A 443 29.30 18.93 22.15
CA GLY A 443 28.38 20.02 22.51
C GLY A 443 26.96 19.55 22.78
N SER A 444 26.15 20.46 23.29
CA SER A 444 24.75 20.22 23.71
C SER A 444 23.73 20.51 22.63
N THR A 445 24.15 20.96 21.45
CA THR A 445 23.25 21.40 20.37
C THR A 445 23.33 20.47 19.19
N ILE A 446 22.16 20.04 18.67
CA ILE A 446 22.03 19.39 17.35
C ILE A 446 21.74 20.48 16.31
N VAL A 447 22.43 20.43 15.19
CA VAL A 447 22.15 21.30 14.04
C VAL A 447 21.51 20.47 12.93
N LEU A 448 20.29 20.85 12.55
CA LEU A 448 19.59 20.31 11.40
C LEU A 448 19.71 21.30 10.23
N LYS A 449 20.05 20.78 9.06
CA LYS A 449 20.07 21.60 7.83
C LYS A 449 18.78 21.46 7.07
N LYS A 450 18.06 22.58 6.89
CA LYS A 450 16.87 22.63 6.08
C LYS A 450 17.22 22.33 4.60
N TYR A 451 16.40 21.56 3.92
CA TYR A 451 16.59 21.23 2.50
C TYR A 451 15.25 20.98 1.82
N GLN A 452 15.24 21.07 0.49
CA GLN A 452 14.06 20.64 -0.26
C GLN A 452 14.00 19.11 -0.30
N PRO A 453 12.89 18.52 0.18
CA PRO A 453 12.71 17.08 0.12
C PRO A 453 12.64 16.57 -1.31
N GLY A 454 12.83 15.27 -1.50
CA GLY A 454 12.57 14.59 -2.75
C GLY A 454 11.06 14.60 -3.08
N GLU A 455 10.71 14.79 -4.34
CA GLU A 455 9.29 14.83 -4.75
C GLU A 455 8.58 13.49 -4.56
N ILE A 456 9.31 12.37 -4.69
CA ILE A 456 8.77 11.01 -4.48
C ILE A 456 9.12 10.48 -3.10
N THR A 457 10.38 10.66 -2.68
CA THR A 457 10.87 10.08 -1.44
C THR A 457 10.54 10.91 -0.21
N GLY A 458 10.10 12.14 -0.40
CA GLY A 458 9.91 13.07 0.71
C GLY A 458 11.22 13.45 1.39
N GLY A 459 11.17 13.98 2.56
CA GLY A 459 12.35 14.45 3.26
C GLY A 459 12.15 14.68 4.74
N GLY A 460 11.15 14.07 5.31
CA GLY A 460 10.90 14.16 6.73
C GLY A 460 10.36 15.49 7.22
N GLU A 461 10.16 15.55 8.50
CA GLU A 461 9.54 16.69 9.21
C GLU A 461 10.50 17.88 9.38
N LEU A 462 11.76 17.76 8.94
CA LEU A 462 12.77 18.79 9.13
C LEU A 462 12.37 20.15 8.57
N TYR A 463 11.54 20.16 7.53
CA TYR A 463 11.09 21.41 6.93
C TYR A 463 9.97 22.11 7.72
N PHE A 464 9.33 21.43 8.70
CA PHE A 464 8.38 22.08 9.63
C PHE A 464 9.07 22.74 10.81
N LEU A 465 10.31 22.33 11.13
CA LEU A 465 11.06 22.88 12.25
C LEU A 465 11.76 24.17 11.79
N GLU A 466 11.70 25.21 12.61
CA GLU A 466 12.34 26.50 12.36
C GLU A 466 12.93 27.09 13.64
N GLY A 467 14.14 27.59 13.54
CA GLY A 467 14.79 28.28 14.65
C GLY A 467 15.42 27.35 15.67
N MET A 468 15.44 27.79 16.94
CA MET A 468 16.08 27.09 18.05
C MET A 468 15.03 26.50 19.00
N TYR A 469 15.21 25.24 19.34
CA TYR A 469 14.41 24.53 20.34
C TYR A 469 15.30 24.20 21.55
N GLU A 470 14.73 24.29 22.74
CA GLU A 470 15.36 23.85 23.97
C GLU A 470 14.52 22.75 24.62
N LYS A 471 15.18 21.78 25.25
CA LYS A 471 14.53 20.62 25.86
C LYS A 471 13.44 21.05 26.84
N GLY A 472 12.26 20.50 26.71
CA GLY A 472 11.08 20.83 27.52
C GLY A 472 10.40 22.15 27.15
N SER A 473 10.81 22.82 26.07
CA SER A 473 10.13 24.03 25.59
C SER A 473 8.91 23.67 24.74
N THR A 474 7.72 24.09 25.19
CA THR A 474 6.45 23.89 24.47
C THR A 474 6.00 25.11 23.64
N LYS A 475 6.82 26.14 23.56
CA LYS A 475 6.44 27.45 23.00
C LYS A 475 6.36 27.51 21.49
N LEU A 476 6.98 26.56 20.78
CA LEU A 476 7.02 26.56 19.34
C LEU A 476 6.17 25.42 18.75
N PRO A 477 5.57 25.61 17.57
CA PRO A 477 4.94 24.53 16.84
C PRO A 477 5.91 23.36 16.62
N SER A 478 5.45 22.13 16.70
CA SER A 478 6.27 20.93 16.51
C SER A 478 7.42 20.74 17.53
N ALA A 479 7.38 21.39 18.69
CA ALA A 479 8.37 21.21 19.76
C ALA A 479 8.53 19.75 20.19
N TRP A 480 7.45 18.97 20.13
CA TRP A 480 7.46 17.52 20.38
C TRP A 480 8.44 16.76 19.47
N ALA A 481 8.48 17.10 18.18
CA ALA A 481 9.41 16.48 17.24
C ALA A 481 10.86 16.85 17.57
N ALA A 482 11.12 18.11 17.91
CA ALA A 482 12.43 18.57 18.35
C ALA A 482 12.89 17.85 19.63
N ASP A 483 11.99 17.63 20.59
CA ASP A 483 12.28 16.91 21.83
C ASP A 483 12.69 15.44 21.55
N PHE A 484 12.09 14.75 20.58
CA PHE A 484 12.48 13.39 20.22
C PHE A 484 13.91 13.32 19.68
N TYR A 485 14.31 14.27 18.83
CA TYR A 485 15.70 14.35 18.37
C TYR A 485 16.66 14.59 19.55
N MET A 486 16.34 15.54 20.43
CA MET A 486 17.18 15.87 21.59
C MET A 486 17.29 14.70 22.56
N GLN A 487 16.19 14.00 22.83
CA GLN A 487 16.19 12.81 23.70
C GLN A 487 17.05 11.69 23.13
N TYR A 488 16.87 11.38 21.83
CA TYR A 488 17.61 10.29 21.19
C TYR A 488 19.12 10.50 21.23
N PHE A 489 19.58 11.72 20.95
CA PHE A 489 21.00 12.05 20.90
C PHE A 489 21.57 12.53 22.24
N GLY A 490 20.76 12.64 23.29
CA GLY A 490 21.20 13.14 24.60
C GLY A 490 21.65 14.61 24.58
N LYS A 491 20.94 15.44 23.81
CA LYS A 491 21.25 16.86 23.63
C LYS A 491 20.22 17.76 24.32
N ASP A 492 20.61 19.01 24.62
CA ASP A 492 19.73 19.96 25.29
C ASP A 492 19.08 20.95 24.33
N LYS A 493 19.66 21.14 23.14
CA LYS A 493 19.21 22.10 22.14
C LYS A 493 19.20 21.52 20.76
N LEU A 494 18.24 21.98 19.93
CA LEU A 494 18.16 21.72 18.51
C LEU A 494 18.06 23.05 17.78
N MET A 495 18.93 23.26 16.81
CA MET A 495 18.92 24.42 15.92
C MET A 495 18.64 23.96 14.49
N VAL A 496 17.67 24.60 13.84
CA VAL A 496 17.40 24.39 12.42
C VAL A 496 18.02 25.53 11.63
N ASP A 497 19.08 25.20 10.90
CA ASP A 497 19.78 26.14 10.02
C ASP A 497 19.00 26.32 8.72
N GLY A 498 18.64 27.55 8.40
CA GLY A 498 17.73 27.92 7.31
C GLY A 498 18.35 27.93 5.92
N ASN A 499 19.60 27.52 5.74
CA ASN A 499 20.28 27.55 4.44
C ASN A 499 20.39 26.18 3.76
#